data_ba7b9eddb8839df5b5eeb3209b17d68b
#
_entry.id   ba7b9eddb8839df5b5eeb3209b17d68b
#
_cell.length_a   1.000
_cell.length_b   1.000
_cell.length_c   1.000
_cell.angle_alpha   90.00
_cell.angle_beta   90.00
_cell.angle_gamma   90.00
#
_symmetry.space_group_name_H-M   'P 1'
#
loop_
_entity.id
_entity.type
_entity.pdbx_description
1 polymer ?
#
loop_
_entity_poly.entity_id
_entity_poly.type
_entity_poly.pdbx_seq_one_letter_code
_entity_poly.pdbx_strand_id
1 'polypeptide(L)'
;MVGTRTVILTIIALVIAATLVLAAYSGLFVVVPSTSTSAENLPCPNAAQYNESVSAAYQPTYSALGQILDSFDQTLNSTAPGPSHHVTYATELLPADSNLVTKLLTPQAMLSVINYLNAVQKLGVQGVTIDISYPMLTPTFPNYTQYLRFYEEVVQQARERRMTIDIESQIPLLVGYPGISTGSLSYANLTYSTYVAQDKQMIQTIINTLHPDYLNIGTETDTLQMLLHYPQISTPQGWGSYISSLLNGLNKNTTKIAVGIGAWDPISYLYATLNYSAIDAIAVHVYPVYGNNLATLIQIGQLSRQYNKPIDIDEVWLHKSIANEGQGFAKDAQIRQRNVYAFWIPLDEQFFSEMSDFAHTYNVAYLSPFEGSYFFAYLTYNAGTASLSYTQAMQMANQAASENIANNIVSPLGCYYDHLIDRQAT
;
A
#
# COMPACT_ATOMS: atom_id res chain seq x y z
N MET A 1 -9.78 31.89 19.56
CA MET A 1 -8.59 31.84 18.71
C MET A 1 -7.65 30.69 19.14
N VAL A 2 -8.10 29.46 19.12
CA VAL A 2 -7.31 28.25 19.45
C VAL A 2 -7.40 27.19 18.34
N GLY A 3 -8.19 27.44 17.27
CA GLY A 3 -8.47 26.42 16.27
C GLY A 3 -7.44 26.22 15.14
N THR A 4 -6.64 27.23 14.81
CA THR A 4 -5.85 27.23 13.55
C THR A 4 -4.49 26.55 13.68
N ARG A 5 -3.89 26.51 14.86
CA ARG A 5 -2.59 25.87 15.07
C ARG A 5 -2.68 24.34 15.24
N THR A 6 -3.78 23.84 15.75
CA THR A 6 -3.98 22.38 15.95
C THR A 6 -4.29 21.69 14.61
N VAL A 7 -5.00 22.34 13.71
CA VAL A 7 -5.32 21.79 12.37
C VAL A 7 -4.06 21.71 11.50
N ILE A 8 -3.17 22.70 11.56
CA ILE A 8 -1.93 22.71 10.78
C ILE A 8 -0.95 21.63 11.26
N LEU A 9 -0.95 21.28 12.53
CA LEU A 9 -0.06 20.25 13.09
C LEU A 9 -0.56 18.81 12.83
N THR A 10 -1.86 18.62 12.67
CA THR A 10 -2.43 17.29 12.31
C THR A 10 -2.23 16.97 10.83
N ILE A 11 -2.18 17.98 9.97
CA ILE A 11 -2.03 17.86 8.51
C ILE A 11 -0.61 17.42 8.10
N ILE A 12 0.40 17.71 8.88
CA ILE A 12 1.82 17.42 8.55
C ILE A 12 2.19 15.94 8.78
N ALA A 13 1.37 15.19 9.48
CA ALA A 13 1.73 13.86 9.97
C ALA A 13 1.46 12.69 9.01
N LEU A 14 0.63 12.84 8.04
CA LEU A 14 0.05 11.71 7.29
C LEU A 14 0.47 11.61 5.82
N VAL A 15 1.13 12.61 5.25
CA VAL A 15 1.70 12.57 3.88
C VAL A 15 2.75 11.50 3.66
N ILE A 16 3.03 10.80 4.61
CA ILE A 16 4.27 10.10 4.81
C ILE A 16 4.16 8.63 4.45
N ALA A 17 2.97 8.10 4.33
CA ALA A 17 2.77 6.70 4.00
C ALA A 17 3.26 6.36 2.58
N ALA A 18 2.89 7.10 1.59
CA ALA A 18 3.21 6.82 0.20
C ALA A 18 4.65 7.20 -0.24
N THR A 19 5.36 8.03 0.51
CA THR A 19 6.49 8.80 -0.04
C THR A 19 7.86 8.34 0.36
N LEU A 20 7.99 7.56 1.38
CA LEU A 20 9.28 6.99 1.78
C LEU A 20 9.69 5.78 0.93
N VAL A 21 8.76 5.30 0.15
CA VAL A 21 8.88 4.23 -0.81
C VAL A 21 10.06 4.45 -1.79
N LEU A 22 10.33 5.63 -2.25
CA LEU A 22 11.27 5.88 -3.36
C LEU A 22 12.75 5.96 -3.00
N ALA A 23 13.13 6.38 -1.84
CA ALA A 23 14.49 6.12 -1.36
C ALA A 23 14.69 4.60 -1.22
N ALA A 24 13.59 3.90 -0.94
CA ALA A 24 13.47 2.46 -0.89
C ALA A 24 13.70 1.79 -2.24
N TYR A 25 13.23 2.35 -3.35
CA TYR A 25 13.30 1.68 -4.66
C TYR A 25 14.61 1.86 -5.42
N SER A 26 15.52 2.69 -4.99
CA SER A 26 16.77 2.89 -5.73
C SER A 26 17.64 1.63 -5.85
N GLY A 27 17.42 0.63 -4.99
CA GLY A 27 18.06 -0.69 -5.06
C GLY A 27 17.27 -1.76 -5.84
N LEU A 28 15.97 -1.58 -6.08
CA LEU A 28 15.14 -2.58 -6.79
C LEU A 28 15.43 -2.68 -8.30
N PHE A 29 16.19 -1.75 -8.86
CA PHE A 29 16.59 -1.76 -10.27
C PHE A 29 17.93 -2.46 -10.51
N VAL A 30 18.46 -3.19 -9.53
CA VAL A 30 19.61 -4.08 -9.78
C VAL A 30 19.09 -5.33 -10.49
N VAL A 31 19.25 -5.36 -11.81
CA VAL A 31 18.90 -6.51 -12.63
C VAL A 31 19.98 -7.56 -12.50
N VAL A 32 19.72 -8.60 -11.74
CA VAL A 32 20.50 -9.84 -11.79
C VAL A 32 19.76 -10.79 -12.74
N PRO A 33 20.39 -11.31 -13.81
CA PRO A 33 19.72 -12.27 -14.69
C PRO A 33 19.27 -13.50 -13.91
N SER A 34 17.98 -13.80 -13.91
CA SER A 34 17.45 -15.03 -13.32
C SER A 34 17.89 -16.25 -14.12
N THR A 35 18.42 -17.26 -13.47
CA THR A 35 18.90 -18.50 -14.09
C THR A 35 17.93 -19.67 -13.98
N SER A 36 16.75 -19.52 -13.35
CA SER A 36 15.84 -20.65 -13.12
C SER A 36 14.51 -20.54 -13.84
N THR A 37 14.11 -21.65 -14.46
CA THR A 37 12.88 -21.83 -15.25
C THR A 37 11.87 -22.81 -14.63
N SER A 38 11.99 -23.19 -13.37
CA SER A 38 11.08 -24.14 -12.74
C SER A 38 10.12 -23.47 -11.77
N ALA A 39 8.85 -23.91 -11.78
CA ALA A 39 7.79 -23.52 -10.85
C ALA A 39 7.91 -24.33 -9.52
N GLU A 40 9.10 -24.46 -8.98
CA GLU A 40 9.29 -25.07 -7.66
C GLU A 40 9.03 -23.98 -6.59
N ASN A 41 8.34 -24.37 -5.51
CA ASN A 41 8.14 -23.50 -4.34
C ASN A 41 9.48 -23.01 -3.85
N LEU A 42 9.53 -21.73 -3.45
CA LEU A 42 10.75 -21.16 -2.92
C LEU A 42 11.11 -21.83 -1.58
N PRO A 43 12.35 -22.27 -1.37
CA PRO A 43 12.73 -22.90 -0.11
C PRO A 43 12.67 -21.87 1.03
N CYS A 44 11.94 -22.21 2.09
CA CYS A 44 11.90 -21.38 3.29
C CYS A 44 13.26 -21.33 3.97
N PRO A 45 13.72 -20.17 4.44
CA PRO A 45 14.99 -20.03 5.09
C PRO A 45 15.01 -20.76 6.43
N ASN A 46 16.20 -21.13 6.89
CA ASN A 46 16.35 -21.59 8.27
C ASN A 46 16.05 -20.40 9.21
N ALA A 47 15.02 -20.51 10.03
CA ALA A 47 14.62 -19.49 10.99
C ALA A 47 15.78 -19.03 11.92
N ALA A 48 16.77 -19.90 12.14
CA ALA A 48 17.97 -19.56 12.94
C ALA A 48 18.80 -18.41 12.35
N GLN A 49 18.72 -18.14 11.05
CA GLN A 49 19.44 -17.02 10.40
C GLN A 49 18.85 -15.66 10.77
N TYR A 50 17.59 -15.63 11.21
CA TYR A 50 16.83 -14.41 11.52
C TYR A 50 16.46 -14.33 13.01
N ASN A 51 16.98 -15.22 13.84
CA ASN A 51 16.69 -15.25 15.28
C ASN A 51 17.50 -14.18 16.01
N GLU A 52 17.11 -12.93 15.82
CA GLU A 52 17.69 -11.78 16.49
C GLU A 52 16.87 -11.40 17.73
N SER A 53 17.57 -11.05 18.80
CA SER A 53 16.92 -10.44 19.96
C SER A 53 16.54 -9.01 19.65
N VAL A 54 15.36 -8.60 20.09
CA VAL A 54 14.91 -7.19 19.99
C VAL A 54 15.91 -6.29 20.68
N SER A 55 16.40 -5.28 19.97
CA SER A 55 17.29 -4.28 20.55
C SER A 55 16.63 -3.56 21.74
N ALA A 56 17.40 -3.33 22.81
CA ALA A 56 16.92 -2.61 23.99
C ALA A 56 16.28 -1.25 23.65
N ALA A 57 16.76 -0.58 22.59
CA ALA A 57 16.22 0.69 22.12
C ALA A 57 14.77 0.56 21.57
N TYR A 58 14.40 -0.60 21.07
CA TYR A 58 13.09 -0.84 20.46
C TYR A 58 12.16 -1.72 21.31
N GLN A 59 12.65 -2.26 22.43
CA GLN A 59 11.86 -3.13 23.31
C GLN A 59 10.54 -2.50 23.77
N PRO A 60 10.46 -1.19 24.15
CA PRO A 60 9.18 -0.58 24.50
C PRO A 60 8.18 -0.56 23.34
N THR A 61 8.64 -0.20 22.12
CA THR A 61 7.80 -0.18 20.92
C THR A 61 7.34 -1.59 20.56
N TYR A 62 8.24 -2.57 20.59
CA TYR A 62 7.94 -3.97 20.32
C TYR A 62 6.86 -4.51 21.26
N SER A 63 7.02 -4.30 22.57
CA SER A 63 6.05 -4.77 23.57
C SER A 63 4.70 -4.06 23.42
N ALA A 64 4.68 -2.77 23.11
CA ALA A 64 3.43 -2.03 22.92
C ALA A 64 2.67 -2.48 21.66
N LEU A 65 3.39 -2.72 20.56
CA LEU A 65 2.79 -3.27 19.33
C LEU A 65 2.22 -4.66 19.58
N GLY A 66 2.96 -5.55 20.25
CA GLY A 66 2.43 -6.89 20.61
C GLY A 66 1.14 -6.81 21.40
N GLN A 67 1.05 -5.91 22.40
CA GLN A 67 -0.20 -5.71 23.17
C GLN A 67 -1.37 -5.19 22.31
N ILE A 68 -1.10 -4.32 21.34
CA ILE A 68 -2.12 -3.83 20.40
C ILE A 68 -2.63 -5.00 19.53
N LEU A 69 -1.73 -5.81 19.01
CA LEU A 69 -2.07 -6.98 18.21
C LEU A 69 -2.84 -8.01 19.02
N ASP A 70 -2.36 -8.38 20.23
CA ASP A 70 -3.08 -9.30 21.13
C ASP A 70 -4.52 -8.83 21.43
N SER A 71 -4.72 -7.52 21.58
CA SER A 71 -6.05 -6.94 21.81
C SER A 71 -6.93 -7.01 20.57
N PHE A 72 -6.34 -6.88 19.39
CA PHE A 72 -7.04 -7.00 18.11
C PHE A 72 -7.45 -8.46 17.87
N ASP A 73 -6.55 -9.42 18.08
CA ASP A 73 -6.83 -10.86 18.04
C ASP A 73 -7.99 -11.26 18.96
N GLN A 74 -7.97 -10.80 20.22
CA GLN A 74 -9.07 -11.05 21.16
C GLN A 74 -10.41 -10.51 20.66
N THR A 75 -10.40 -9.35 19.98
CA THR A 75 -11.60 -8.76 19.40
C THR A 75 -12.11 -9.60 18.23
N LEU A 76 -11.24 -10.06 17.35
CA LEU A 76 -11.60 -10.94 16.24
C LEU A 76 -12.16 -12.26 16.74
N ASN A 77 -11.49 -12.92 17.69
CA ASN A 77 -11.91 -14.19 18.28
C ASN A 77 -13.28 -14.11 19.00
N SER A 78 -13.65 -12.93 19.48
CA SER A 78 -14.97 -12.68 20.09
C SER A 78 -16.06 -12.35 19.07
N THR A 79 -15.70 -12.13 17.81
CA THR A 79 -16.62 -11.74 16.74
C THR A 79 -17.09 -12.97 15.97
N ALA A 80 -18.39 -13.11 15.76
CA ALA A 80 -18.91 -14.20 14.95
C ALA A 80 -18.39 -14.10 13.50
N PRO A 81 -17.81 -15.18 12.95
CA PRO A 81 -17.28 -15.16 11.59
C PRO A 81 -18.38 -14.87 10.58
N GLY A 82 -17.99 -14.21 9.50
CA GLY A 82 -18.84 -14.00 8.32
C GLY A 82 -19.09 -15.29 7.54
N PRO A 83 -19.89 -15.24 6.47
CA PRO A 83 -19.99 -16.32 5.52
C PRO A 83 -18.60 -16.59 4.90
N SER A 84 -18.30 -17.86 4.64
CA SER A 84 -17.07 -18.23 3.91
C SER A 84 -17.05 -17.57 2.53
N HIS A 85 -15.93 -16.97 2.18
CA HIS A 85 -15.69 -16.30 0.90
C HIS A 85 -14.19 -16.42 0.54
N HIS A 86 -13.88 -16.15 -0.72
CA HIS A 86 -12.49 -16.14 -1.18
C HIS A 86 -11.86 -14.78 -0.91
N VAL A 87 -10.65 -14.79 -0.35
CA VAL A 87 -9.78 -13.61 -0.18
C VAL A 87 -8.69 -13.69 -1.25
N THR A 88 -8.51 -12.66 -2.05
CA THR A 88 -7.35 -12.54 -2.95
C THR A 88 -6.17 -12.01 -2.15
N TYR A 89 -5.19 -12.85 -1.88
CA TYR A 89 -3.93 -12.41 -1.27
C TYR A 89 -3.01 -11.81 -2.34
N ALA A 90 -2.68 -10.56 -2.18
CA ALA A 90 -1.96 -9.75 -3.15
C ALA A 90 -0.67 -9.16 -2.56
N THR A 91 -0.04 -8.26 -3.25
CA THR A 91 1.01 -7.37 -2.74
C THR A 91 1.16 -6.17 -3.66
N GLU A 92 1.66 -5.06 -3.11
CA GLU A 92 2.04 -3.88 -3.89
C GLU A 92 3.10 -4.22 -4.94
N LEU A 93 2.90 -3.76 -6.17
CA LEU A 93 3.85 -3.93 -7.27
C LEU A 93 4.87 -2.78 -7.28
N LEU A 94 5.68 -2.74 -6.25
CA LEU A 94 6.65 -1.70 -5.97
C LEU A 94 7.50 -1.22 -7.17
N PRO A 95 7.99 -2.10 -8.08
CA PRO A 95 8.75 -1.64 -9.25
C PRO A 95 7.93 -0.88 -10.30
N ALA A 96 6.59 -0.83 -10.15
CA ALA A 96 5.69 -0.11 -11.04
C ALA A 96 5.06 1.14 -10.40
N ASP A 97 5.43 1.48 -9.17
CA ASP A 97 4.91 2.66 -8.46
C ASP A 97 5.17 3.94 -9.27
N SER A 98 4.10 4.69 -9.52
CA SER A 98 4.11 5.91 -10.33
C SER A 98 5.04 7.00 -9.80
N ASN A 99 5.30 7.03 -8.50
CA ASN A 99 6.25 7.95 -7.89
C ASN A 99 7.71 7.72 -8.34
N LEU A 100 8.02 6.59 -8.97
CA LEU A 100 9.31 6.37 -9.65
C LEU A 100 9.50 7.27 -10.88
N VAL A 101 8.45 7.90 -11.36
CA VAL A 101 8.42 8.87 -12.47
C VAL A 101 9.30 8.42 -13.63
N THR A 102 10.28 9.23 -14.04
CA THR A 102 11.12 8.92 -15.23
C THR A 102 11.91 7.61 -15.13
N LYS A 103 12.11 7.04 -13.95
CA LYS A 103 12.75 5.71 -13.80
C LYS A 103 11.92 4.61 -14.45
N LEU A 104 10.58 4.74 -14.45
CA LEU A 104 9.67 3.80 -15.11
C LEU A 104 9.90 3.70 -16.63
N LEU A 105 10.45 4.75 -17.23
CA LEU A 105 10.73 4.80 -18.68
C LEU A 105 12.10 4.22 -19.07
N THR A 106 12.76 3.54 -18.13
CA THR A 106 14.02 2.86 -18.39
C THR A 106 13.79 1.37 -18.73
N PRO A 107 14.64 0.75 -19.55
CA PRO A 107 14.54 -0.70 -19.82
C PRO A 107 14.62 -1.56 -18.54
N GLN A 108 15.32 -1.09 -17.52
CA GLN A 108 15.47 -1.78 -16.22
C GLN A 108 14.16 -1.85 -15.45
N ALA A 109 13.27 -0.86 -15.58
CA ALA A 109 12.00 -0.84 -14.87
C ALA A 109 11.17 -2.07 -15.20
N MET A 110 10.94 -2.36 -16.47
CA MET A 110 10.14 -3.53 -16.89
C MET A 110 10.79 -4.86 -16.48
N LEU A 111 12.12 -4.96 -16.55
CA LEU A 111 12.83 -6.15 -16.06
C LEU A 111 12.63 -6.34 -14.56
N SER A 112 12.63 -5.27 -13.77
CA SER A 112 12.37 -5.32 -12.33
C SER A 112 10.92 -5.74 -12.04
N VAL A 113 9.95 -5.22 -12.79
CA VAL A 113 8.55 -5.65 -12.73
C VAL A 113 8.42 -7.16 -12.99
N ILE A 114 8.99 -7.65 -14.09
CA ILE A 114 8.91 -9.07 -14.47
C ILE A 114 9.56 -9.97 -13.39
N ASN A 115 10.73 -9.58 -12.89
CA ASN A 115 11.42 -10.35 -11.85
C ASN A 115 10.61 -10.40 -10.55
N TYR A 116 10.05 -9.26 -10.13
CA TYR A 116 9.21 -9.18 -8.95
C TYR A 116 7.93 -10.02 -9.11
N LEU A 117 7.21 -9.87 -10.22
CA LEU A 117 6.01 -10.68 -10.52
C LEU A 117 6.31 -12.18 -10.50
N ASN A 118 7.44 -12.62 -11.06
CA ASN A 118 7.86 -14.02 -11.02
C ASN A 118 8.11 -14.50 -9.59
N ALA A 119 8.74 -13.66 -8.76
CA ALA A 119 9.04 -14.00 -7.38
C ALA A 119 7.79 -14.10 -6.52
N VAL A 120 6.89 -13.11 -6.59
CA VAL A 120 5.64 -13.14 -5.79
C VAL A 120 4.67 -14.22 -6.28
N GLN A 121 4.66 -14.54 -7.58
CA GLN A 121 3.91 -15.69 -8.10
C GLN A 121 4.35 -17.01 -7.46
N LYS A 122 5.64 -17.19 -7.23
CA LYS A 122 6.20 -18.39 -6.55
C LYS A 122 5.84 -18.43 -5.06
N LEU A 123 5.52 -17.30 -4.45
CA LEU A 123 4.94 -17.20 -3.10
C LEU A 123 3.42 -17.42 -3.08
N GLY A 124 2.82 -17.91 -4.16
CA GLY A 124 1.38 -18.10 -4.22
C GLY A 124 0.55 -16.81 -4.31
N VAL A 125 1.16 -15.62 -4.41
CA VAL A 125 0.45 -14.35 -4.50
C VAL A 125 -0.48 -14.33 -5.70
N GLN A 126 -1.73 -13.94 -5.48
CA GLN A 126 -2.84 -14.07 -6.42
C GLN A 126 -3.22 -12.74 -7.10
N GLY A 127 -2.75 -11.62 -6.58
CA GLY A 127 -3.03 -10.29 -7.12
C GLY A 127 -1.87 -9.32 -6.91
N VAL A 128 -1.94 -8.19 -7.60
CA VAL A 128 -1.02 -7.06 -7.43
C VAL A 128 -1.76 -5.75 -7.40
N THR A 129 -1.35 -4.87 -6.48
CA THR A 129 -1.77 -3.47 -6.42
C THR A 129 -0.77 -2.61 -7.17
N ILE A 130 -1.23 -1.68 -8.00
CA ILE A 130 -0.40 -0.81 -8.82
C ILE A 130 -0.79 0.64 -8.53
N ASP A 131 0.11 1.41 -7.92
CA ASP A 131 -0.09 2.86 -7.74
C ASP A 131 0.11 3.58 -9.07
N ILE A 132 -0.92 4.28 -9.54
CA ILE A 132 -0.89 5.17 -10.69
C ILE A 132 -1.45 6.54 -10.31
N SER A 133 -0.57 7.36 -9.75
CA SER A 133 -0.90 8.66 -9.19
C SER A 133 -1.25 9.72 -10.26
N TYR A 134 -2.23 10.60 -9.92
CA TYR A 134 -2.49 11.80 -10.71
C TYR A 134 -1.24 12.71 -10.75
N PRO A 135 -0.88 13.34 -11.89
CA PRO A 135 -1.55 13.35 -13.18
C PRO A 135 -0.91 12.43 -14.25
N MET A 136 -0.22 11.36 -13.88
CA MET A 136 0.66 10.59 -14.78
C MET A 136 -0.03 10.11 -16.06
N LEU A 137 -1.26 9.66 -15.98
CA LEU A 137 -2.05 9.22 -17.14
C LEU A 137 -3.07 10.26 -17.61
N THR A 138 -2.77 11.56 -17.44
CA THR A 138 -3.49 12.63 -18.13
C THR A 138 -2.78 13.00 -19.45
N PRO A 139 -3.50 13.31 -20.55
CA PRO A 139 -2.87 13.60 -21.85
C PRO A 139 -1.89 14.77 -21.86
N THR A 140 -1.99 15.65 -20.86
CA THR A 140 -1.11 16.82 -20.70
C THR A 140 0.16 16.53 -19.92
N PHE A 141 0.26 15.34 -19.30
CA PHE A 141 1.46 14.97 -18.55
C PHE A 141 2.65 14.66 -19.48
N PRO A 142 3.86 15.11 -19.16
CA PRO A 142 5.04 14.81 -19.98
C PRO A 142 5.23 13.30 -20.16
N ASN A 143 5.49 12.87 -21.39
CA ASN A 143 5.67 11.45 -21.74
C ASN A 143 4.43 10.55 -21.50
N TYR A 144 3.24 11.11 -21.40
CA TYR A 144 1.98 10.39 -21.17
C TYR A 144 1.89 9.06 -21.97
N THR A 145 2.14 9.10 -23.29
CA THR A 145 2.04 7.90 -24.13
C THR A 145 3.05 6.81 -23.75
N GLN A 146 4.21 7.20 -23.23
CA GLN A 146 5.23 6.23 -22.81
C GLN A 146 4.84 5.59 -21.48
N TYR A 147 4.31 6.37 -20.53
CA TYR A 147 3.77 5.84 -19.27
C TYR A 147 2.58 4.91 -19.52
N LEU A 148 1.65 5.31 -20.39
CA LEU A 148 0.51 4.46 -20.74
C LEU A 148 0.96 3.11 -21.27
N ARG A 149 1.91 3.08 -22.22
CA ARG A 149 2.47 1.82 -22.75
C ARG A 149 3.18 0.99 -21.69
N PHE A 150 3.91 1.65 -20.78
CA PHE A 150 4.54 0.96 -19.66
C PHE A 150 3.51 0.23 -18.80
N TYR A 151 2.43 0.90 -18.40
CA TYR A 151 1.38 0.28 -17.59
C TYR A 151 0.55 -0.76 -18.37
N GLU A 152 0.32 -0.58 -19.67
CA GLU A 152 -0.28 -1.62 -20.51
C GLU A 152 0.57 -2.91 -20.48
N GLU A 153 1.89 -2.78 -20.57
CA GLU A 153 2.81 -3.91 -20.48
C GLU A 153 2.85 -4.52 -19.07
N VAL A 154 2.88 -3.70 -18.01
CA VAL A 154 2.80 -4.16 -16.62
C VAL A 154 1.54 -5.00 -16.39
N VAL A 155 0.39 -4.49 -16.79
CA VAL A 155 -0.90 -5.18 -16.68
C VAL A 155 -0.90 -6.48 -17.47
N GLN A 156 -0.35 -6.48 -18.69
CA GLN A 156 -0.20 -7.69 -19.49
C GLN A 156 0.65 -8.74 -18.76
N GLN A 157 1.79 -8.35 -18.19
CA GLN A 157 2.67 -9.24 -17.45
C GLN A 157 2.00 -9.85 -16.21
N ALA A 158 1.19 -9.09 -15.48
CA ALA A 158 0.40 -9.58 -14.36
C ALA A 158 -0.70 -10.56 -14.83
N ARG A 159 -1.41 -10.23 -15.90
CA ARG A 159 -2.45 -11.08 -16.50
C ARG A 159 -1.92 -12.43 -17.04
N GLU A 160 -0.74 -12.45 -17.65
CA GLU A 160 -0.06 -13.67 -18.09
C GLU A 160 0.18 -14.65 -16.93
N ARG A 161 0.30 -14.11 -15.70
CA ARG A 161 0.44 -14.87 -14.45
C ARG A 161 -0.90 -15.14 -13.75
N ARG A 162 -2.02 -14.75 -14.38
CA ARG A 162 -3.39 -14.89 -13.86
C ARG A 162 -3.62 -14.15 -12.54
N MET A 163 -2.91 -13.04 -12.33
CA MET A 163 -3.08 -12.21 -11.15
C MET A 163 -4.29 -11.30 -11.28
N THR A 164 -5.02 -11.10 -10.19
CA THR A 164 -6.00 -10.04 -10.03
C THR A 164 -5.26 -8.70 -10.00
N ILE A 165 -5.79 -7.71 -10.67
CA ILE A 165 -5.18 -6.39 -10.78
C ILE A 165 -6.04 -5.37 -10.07
N ASP A 166 -5.50 -4.80 -9.03
CA ASP A 166 -6.01 -3.60 -8.41
C ASP A 166 -5.15 -2.39 -8.82
N ILE A 167 -5.77 -1.27 -9.10
CA ILE A 167 -5.07 0.00 -9.37
C ILE A 167 -5.52 1.04 -8.36
N GLU A 168 -4.55 1.63 -7.69
CA GLU A 168 -4.77 2.82 -6.88
C GLU A 168 -4.51 4.08 -7.71
N SER A 169 -5.53 4.95 -7.78
CA SER A 169 -5.44 6.22 -8.50
C SER A 169 -5.96 7.38 -7.65
N GLN A 170 -5.75 7.30 -6.36
CA GLN A 170 -6.38 8.18 -5.38
C GLN A 170 -5.43 9.26 -4.82
N ILE A 171 -4.12 9.05 -4.85
CA ILE A 171 -3.12 10.01 -4.36
C ILE A 171 -2.42 10.69 -5.55
N PRO A 172 -2.29 12.03 -5.57
CA PRO A 172 -1.45 12.70 -6.56
C PRO A 172 0.03 12.40 -6.35
N LEU A 173 0.82 12.46 -7.43
CA LEU A 173 2.28 12.35 -7.37
C LEU A 173 2.86 13.27 -6.29
N LEU A 174 3.76 12.74 -5.51
CA LEU A 174 4.27 13.37 -4.30
C LEU A 174 5.32 14.46 -4.61
N VAL A 175 4.84 15.67 -4.75
CA VAL A 175 5.67 16.84 -5.11
C VAL A 175 6.47 17.35 -3.92
N GLY A 176 7.79 17.53 -4.13
CA GLY A 176 8.66 18.12 -3.10
C GLY A 176 9.06 17.18 -1.97
N TYR A 177 8.80 15.90 -2.14
CA TYR A 177 9.13 14.90 -1.13
C TYR A 177 10.59 14.42 -1.22
N PRO A 178 11.27 14.16 -0.08
CA PRO A 178 12.64 13.65 -0.08
C PRO A 178 12.78 12.34 -0.83
N GLY A 179 13.61 12.32 -1.88
CA GLY A 179 13.87 11.15 -2.71
C GLY A 179 12.98 11.01 -3.95
N ILE A 180 11.91 11.83 -4.06
CA ILE A 180 11.09 11.92 -5.27
C ILE A 180 11.47 13.15 -6.09
N SER A 181 11.80 12.93 -7.35
CA SER A 181 12.06 14.02 -8.29
C SER A 181 10.96 14.06 -9.34
N THR A 182 9.90 14.80 -9.08
CA THR A 182 8.81 15.04 -10.04
C THR A 182 9.16 16.17 -11.05
N GLY A 183 10.41 16.61 -11.07
CA GLY A 183 10.87 17.67 -11.94
C GLY A 183 10.24 19.03 -11.60
N SER A 184 9.55 19.64 -12.56
CA SER A 184 8.88 20.93 -12.42
C SER A 184 7.40 20.80 -12.02
N LEU A 185 6.91 19.62 -11.65
CA LEU A 185 5.52 19.41 -11.27
C LEU A 185 5.18 20.21 -10.01
N SER A 186 4.07 20.94 -10.05
CA SER A 186 3.54 21.71 -8.92
C SER A 186 2.03 21.80 -9.02
N TYR A 187 1.33 21.65 -7.92
CA TYR A 187 -0.14 21.80 -7.84
C TYR A 187 -0.59 23.21 -7.46
N ALA A 188 0.34 24.15 -7.23
CA ALA A 188 0.02 25.49 -6.71
C ALA A 188 -0.97 26.30 -7.57
N ASN A 189 -0.99 26.07 -8.88
CA ASN A 189 -1.89 26.74 -9.82
C ASN A 189 -3.03 25.84 -10.33
N LEU A 190 -3.17 24.64 -9.79
CA LEU A 190 -4.23 23.71 -10.17
C LEU A 190 -5.53 24.08 -9.46
N THR A 191 -6.58 24.44 -10.21
CA THR A 191 -7.88 24.71 -9.59
C THR A 191 -8.61 23.41 -9.27
N TYR A 192 -9.47 23.43 -8.25
CA TYR A 192 -10.29 22.28 -7.89
C TYR A 192 -11.09 21.72 -9.07
N SER A 193 -11.74 22.58 -9.87
CA SER A 193 -12.52 22.14 -11.02
C SER A 193 -11.67 21.51 -12.11
N THR A 194 -10.47 22.03 -12.34
CA THR A 194 -9.51 21.45 -13.30
C THR A 194 -9.02 20.09 -12.80
N TYR A 195 -8.67 19.99 -11.52
CA TYR A 195 -8.25 18.74 -10.90
C TYR A 195 -9.32 17.65 -11.07
N VAL A 196 -10.56 17.93 -10.62
CA VAL A 196 -11.67 16.96 -10.72
C VAL A 196 -11.91 16.50 -12.16
N ALA A 197 -11.83 17.41 -13.14
CA ALA A 197 -12.02 17.06 -14.54
C ALA A 197 -10.91 16.17 -15.09
N GLN A 198 -9.66 16.49 -14.76
CA GLN A 198 -8.49 15.73 -15.21
C GLN A 198 -8.38 14.38 -14.50
N ASP A 199 -8.65 14.32 -13.21
CA ASP A 199 -8.65 13.11 -12.43
C ASP A 199 -9.70 12.13 -12.95
N LYS A 200 -10.93 12.59 -13.15
CA LYS A 200 -11.97 11.79 -13.81
C LYS A 200 -11.56 11.30 -15.21
N GLN A 201 -10.90 12.14 -16.01
CA GLN A 201 -10.37 11.73 -17.31
C GLN A 201 -9.32 10.63 -17.16
N MET A 202 -8.42 10.74 -16.17
CA MET A 202 -7.40 9.75 -15.89
C MET A 202 -8.02 8.42 -15.45
N ILE A 203 -8.98 8.45 -14.52
CA ILE A 203 -9.77 7.28 -14.10
C ILE A 203 -10.41 6.59 -15.31
N GLN A 204 -11.06 7.33 -16.20
CA GLN A 204 -11.66 6.75 -17.40
C GLN A 204 -10.61 6.18 -18.37
N THR A 205 -9.43 6.80 -18.46
CA THR A 205 -8.30 6.27 -19.25
C THR A 205 -7.81 4.94 -18.67
N ILE A 206 -7.61 4.85 -17.35
CA ILE A 206 -7.22 3.61 -16.66
C ILE A 206 -8.24 2.49 -16.96
N ILE A 207 -9.52 2.75 -16.78
CA ILE A 207 -10.57 1.76 -17.04
C ILE A 207 -10.57 1.29 -18.50
N ASN A 208 -10.45 2.21 -19.45
CA ASN A 208 -10.57 1.91 -20.87
C ASN A 208 -9.35 1.21 -21.47
N THR A 209 -8.16 1.41 -20.88
CA THR A 209 -6.89 0.91 -21.46
C THR A 209 -6.27 -0.20 -20.63
N LEU A 210 -6.35 -0.12 -19.30
CA LEU A 210 -5.72 -1.09 -18.41
C LEU A 210 -6.71 -2.17 -17.94
N HIS A 211 -8.01 -1.88 -17.94
CA HIS A 211 -9.07 -2.82 -17.56
C HIS A 211 -8.82 -3.52 -16.21
N PRO A 212 -8.54 -2.81 -15.12
CA PRO A 212 -8.27 -3.44 -13.84
C PRO A 212 -9.50 -4.19 -13.30
N ASP A 213 -9.27 -5.16 -12.40
CA ASP A 213 -10.35 -5.86 -11.71
C ASP A 213 -10.95 -4.95 -10.62
N TYR A 214 -10.10 -4.20 -9.90
CA TYR A 214 -10.45 -3.17 -8.94
C TYR A 214 -9.77 -1.85 -9.31
N LEU A 215 -10.42 -0.75 -9.01
CA LEU A 215 -9.86 0.60 -9.13
C LEU A 215 -10.27 1.42 -7.91
N ASN A 216 -9.30 1.70 -7.05
CA ASN A 216 -9.47 2.62 -5.94
C ASN A 216 -9.34 4.07 -6.44
N ILE A 217 -10.40 4.85 -6.26
CA ILE A 217 -10.48 6.26 -6.69
C ILE A 217 -10.55 7.24 -5.51
N GLY A 218 -10.40 6.75 -4.27
CA GLY A 218 -10.43 7.62 -3.11
C GLY A 218 -10.35 6.88 -1.78
N THR A 219 -9.24 7.01 -1.06
CA THR A 219 -9.01 6.40 0.25
C THR A 219 -8.41 7.40 1.24
N GLU A 220 -7.26 8.01 0.96
CA GLU A 220 -6.56 8.91 1.87
C GLU A 220 -7.04 10.37 1.73
N THR A 221 -8.12 10.71 2.43
CA THR A 221 -8.71 12.05 2.35
C THR A 221 -7.78 13.15 2.85
N ASP A 222 -6.99 12.86 3.85
CA ASP A 222 -6.04 13.77 4.48
C ASP A 222 -4.78 14.01 3.62
N THR A 223 -4.24 12.96 3.00
CA THR A 223 -3.12 13.07 2.05
C THR A 223 -3.51 13.92 0.84
N LEU A 224 -4.70 13.67 0.26
CA LEU A 224 -5.21 14.47 -0.85
C LEU A 224 -5.39 15.95 -0.46
N GLN A 225 -5.97 16.22 0.71
CA GLN A 225 -6.14 17.59 1.21
C GLN A 225 -4.82 18.31 1.40
N MET A 226 -3.82 17.60 1.91
CA MET A 226 -2.53 18.19 2.18
C MET A 226 -1.74 18.49 0.89
N LEU A 227 -1.81 17.64 -0.13
CA LEU A 227 -1.13 17.87 -1.39
C LEU A 227 -1.78 18.98 -2.21
N LEU A 228 -3.11 19.05 -2.21
CA LEU A 228 -3.87 19.94 -3.08
C LEU A 228 -4.46 21.16 -2.38
N HIS A 229 -4.56 21.15 -1.06
CA HIS A 229 -5.09 22.25 -0.24
C HIS A 229 -6.51 22.71 -0.61
N TYR A 230 -7.38 21.80 -1.11
CA TYR A 230 -8.74 22.15 -1.49
C TYR A 230 -9.69 22.08 -0.30
N PRO A 231 -10.26 23.23 0.16
CA PRO A 231 -11.24 23.23 1.25
C PRO A 231 -12.53 22.46 0.90
N GLN A 232 -12.81 22.26 -0.38
CA GLN A 232 -13.98 21.52 -0.86
C GLN A 232 -14.03 20.06 -0.40
N ILE A 233 -12.87 19.42 -0.19
CA ILE A 233 -12.78 18.02 0.23
C ILE A 233 -12.45 17.85 1.72
N SER A 234 -12.40 18.95 2.48
CA SER A 234 -12.01 18.94 3.90
C SER A 234 -13.16 18.58 4.86
N THR A 235 -14.31 18.21 4.34
CA THR A 235 -15.46 17.75 5.11
C THR A 235 -16.03 16.46 4.51
N PRO A 236 -16.71 15.62 5.30
CA PRO A 236 -17.36 14.42 4.76
C PRO A 236 -18.31 14.70 3.60
N GLN A 237 -19.10 15.78 3.68
CA GLN A 237 -20.01 16.19 2.60
C GLN A 237 -19.26 16.61 1.33
N GLY A 238 -18.17 17.35 1.51
CA GLY A 238 -17.31 17.77 0.40
C GLY A 238 -16.62 16.59 -0.27
N TRP A 239 -16.12 15.65 0.53
CA TRP A 239 -15.58 14.39 0.06
C TRP A 239 -16.61 13.60 -0.76
N GLY A 240 -17.81 13.38 -0.20
CA GLY A 240 -18.90 12.73 -0.93
C GLY A 240 -19.23 13.42 -2.26
N SER A 241 -19.23 14.76 -2.29
CA SER A 241 -19.47 15.55 -3.51
C SER A 241 -18.35 15.37 -4.54
N TYR A 242 -17.09 15.30 -4.10
CA TYR A 242 -15.93 15.02 -4.95
C TYR A 242 -16.06 13.63 -5.60
N ILE A 243 -16.25 12.58 -4.81
CA ILE A 243 -16.43 11.21 -5.29
C ILE A 243 -17.65 11.11 -6.24
N SER A 244 -18.77 11.75 -5.90
CA SER A 244 -19.93 11.81 -6.79
C SER A 244 -19.60 12.44 -8.14
N SER A 245 -18.74 13.47 -8.16
CA SER A 245 -18.30 14.12 -9.40
C SER A 245 -17.44 13.20 -10.28
N LEU A 246 -16.58 12.37 -9.67
CA LEU A 246 -15.81 11.37 -10.39
C LEU A 246 -16.72 10.27 -10.99
N LEU A 247 -17.68 9.78 -10.21
CA LEU A 247 -18.60 8.71 -10.61
C LEU A 247 -19.62 9.13 -11.66
N ASN A 248 -19.98 10.41 -11.71
CA ASN A 248 -21.04 10.91 -12.60
C ASN A 248 -20.69 10.69 -14.09
N GLY A 249 -21.40 9.78 -14.77
CA GLY A 249 -21.14 9.43 -16.17
C GLY A 249 -19.86 8.63 -16.40
N LEU A 250 -19.24 8.06 -15.35
CA LEU A 250 -18.12 7.13 -15.47
C LEU A 250 -18.63 5.81 -16.07
N ASN A 251 -17.97 5.38 -17.14
CA ASN A 251 -18.19 4.03 -17.68
C ASN A 251 -17.17 3.07 -17.08
N LYS A 252 -17.60 2.31 -16.07
CA LYS A 252 -16.70 1.40 -15.35
C LYS A 252 -16.48 0.04 -16.03
N ASN A 253 -17.20 -0.25 -17.12
CA ASN A 253 -17.15 -1.56 -17.78
C ASN A 253 -17.31 -2.69 -16.75
N THR A 254 -16.32 -3.60 -16.65
CA THR A 254 -16.27 -4.69 -15.67
C THR A 254 -15.45 -4.35 -14.41
N THR A 255 -14.78 -3.19 -14.40
CA THR A 255 -13.96 -2.75 -13.26
C THR A 255 -14.83 -2.48 -12.04
N LYS A 256 -14.44 -3.02 -10.90
CA LYS A 256 -15.06 -2.71 -9.61
C LYS A 256 -14.44 -1.43 -9.05
N ILE A 257 -15.28 -0.47 -8.74
CA ILE A 257 -14.83 0.81 -8.15
C ILE A 257 -14.78 0.67 -6.64
N ALA A 258 -13.62 0.94 -6.07
CA ALA A 258 -13.39 1.00 -4.64
C ALA A 258 -13.25 2.45 -4.16
N VAL A 259 -13.85 2.77 -3.03
CA VAL A 259 -13.75 4.06 -2.34
C VAL A 259 -13.85 3.81 -0.85
N GLY A 260 -13.03 4.50 -0.08
CA GLY A 260 -13.06 4.33 1.36
C GLY A 260 -12.28 5.37 2.14
N ILE A 261 -11.50 4.92 3.09
CA ILE A 261 -10.71 5.78 3.99
C ILE A 261 -9.45 5.07 4.47
N GLY A 262 -8.42 5.81 4.86
CA GLY A 262 -7.39 5.29 5.75
C GLY A 262 -8.00 4.90 7.11
N ALA A 263 -7.56 3.81 7.72
CA ALA A 263 -8.06 3.39 9.05
C ALA A 263 -7.81 4.43 10.15
N TRP A 264 -7.06 5.47 9.87
CA TRP A 264 -6.80 6.63 10.74
C TRP A 264 -7.75 7.80 10.51
N ASP A 265 -8.48 7.80 9.40
CA ASP A 265 -9.42 8.86 9.05
C ASP A 265 -10.71 8.80 9.90
N PRO A 266 -11.41 9.92 10.07
CA PRO A 266 -12.73 9.89 10.69
C PRO A 266 -13.73 9.06 9.87
N ILE A 267 -14.39 8.10 10.50
CA ILE A 267 -15.38 7.20 9.86
C ILE A 267 -16.50 7.93 9.14
N SER A 268 -16.74 9.21 9.46
CA SER A 268 -17.74 10.06 8.81
C SER A 268 -17.47 10.29 7.30
N TYR A 269 -16.21 10.21 6.88
CA TYR A 269 -15.87 10.27 5.45
C TYR A 269 -16.36 9.03 4.70
N LEU A 270 -16.27 7.86 5.31
CA LEU A 270 -16.81 6.62 4.75
C LEU A 270 -18.35 6.69 4.64
N TYR A 271 -19.05 7.16 5.68
CA TYR A 271 -20.51 7.33 5.63
C TYR A 271 -20.97 8.23 4.48
N ALA A 272 -20.17 9.20 4.07
CA ALA A 272 -20.52 10.10 2.97
C ALA A 272 -20.59 9.40 1.60
N THR A 273 -20.01 8.22 1.44
CA THR A 273 -19.88 7.50 0.17
C THR A 273 -20.57 6.15 0.12
N LEU A 274 -20.84 5.52 1.27
CA LEU A 274 -21.38 4.15 1.36
C LEU A 274 -22.66 3.89 0.58
N ASN A 275 -23.53 4.91 0.44
CA ASN A 275 -24.82 4.78 -0.26
C ASN A 275 -24.71 4.90 -1.79
N TYR A 276 -23.52 5.19 -2.35
CA TYR A 276 -23.39 5.30 -3.80
C TYR A 276 -23.37 3.91 -4.44
N SER A 277 -24.38 3.63 -5.26
CA SER A 277 -24.52 2.31 -5.94
C SER A 277 -23.43 2.02 -6.96
N ALA A 278 -22.74 3.05 -7.44
CA ALA A 278 -21.61 2.90 -8.36
C ALA A 278 -20.33 2.42 -7.68
N ILE A 279 -20.25 2.49 -6.34
CA ILE A 279 -19.13 1.97 -5.55
C ILE A 279 -19.40 0.50 -5.25
N ASP A 280 -18.47 -0.38 -5.65
CA ASP A 280 -18.60 -1.83 -5.53
C ASP A 280 -17.90 -2.38 -4.27
N ALA A 281 -16.84 -1.71 -3.79
CA ALA A 281 -16.06 -2.14 -2.64
C ALA A 281 -15.68 -0.95 -1.74
N ILE A 282 -15.36 -1.24 -0.48
CA ILE A 282 -14.81 -0.26 0.47
C ILE A 282 -13.30 -0.40 0.44
N ALA A 283 -12.57 0.59 -0.08
CA ALA A 283 -11.12 0.65 -0.04
C ALA A 283 -10.61 1.02 1.36
N VAL A 284 -9.55 0.40 1.83
CA VAL A 284 -8.99 0.67 3.16
C VAL A 284 -7.47 0.55 3.17
N HIS A 285 -6.78 1.63 3.55
CA HIS A 285 -5.38 1.54 3.93
C HIS A 285 -5.25 1.28 5.44
N VAL A 286 -4.41 0.32 5.83
CA VAL A 286 -4.26 -0.11 7.22
C VAL A 286 -2.81 0.01 7.69
N TYR A 287 -2.53 1.07 8.43
CA TYR A 287 -1.26 1.30 9.08
C TYR A 287 -1.49 1.59 10.57
N PRO A 288 -1.42 0.59 11.45
CA PRO A 288 -1.74 0.77 12.88
C PRO A 288 -0.63 1.55 13.60
N VAL A 289 -0.52 2.83 13.30
CA VAL A 289 0.43 3.77 13.93
C VAL A 289 -0.11 4.32 15.25
N TYR A 290 -1.42 4.46 15.34
CA TYR A 290 -2.13 5.03 16.50
C TYR A 290 -3.16 4.02 16.99
N GLY A 291 -3.23 3.81 18.30
CA GLY A 291 -3.97 2.72 18.94
C GLY A 291 -5.47 2.55 18.59
N ASN A 292 -6.06 3.50 17.85
CA ASN A 292 -7.46 3.41 17.41
C ASN A 292 -7.64 2.89 15.98
N ASN A 293 -6.56 2.74 15.20
CA ASN A 293 -6.69 2.40 13.78
C ASN A 293 -7.31 1.00 13.57
N LEU A 294 -6.93 0.03 14.38
CA LEU A 294 -7.55 -1.31 14.34
C LEU A 294 -8.99 -1.31 14.83
N ALA A 295 -9.36 -0.45 15.79
CA ALA A 295 -10.75 -0.28 16.20
C ALA A 295 -11.60 0.35 15.09
N THR A 296 -11.05 1.32 14.33
CA THR A 296 -11.71 1.88 13.13
C THR A 296 -11.86 0.79 12.05
N LEU A 297 -10.86 -0.06 11.87
CA LEU A 297 -10.94 -1.18 10.93
C LEU A 297 -12.08 -2.14 11.28
N ILE A 298 -12.28 -2.46 12.56
CA ILE A 298 -13.44 -3.25 13.01
C ILE A 298 -14.76 -2.56 12.64
N GLN A 299 -14.88 -1.24 12.83
CA GLN A 299 -16.09 -0.49 12.44
C GLN A 299 -16.31 -0.55 10.92
N ILE A 300 -15.26 -0.43 10.12
CA ILE A 300 -15.32 -0.57 8.66
C ILE A 300 -15.83 -1.99 8.31
N GLY A 301 -15.32 -3.02 8.97
CA GLY A 301 -15.80 -4.40 8.81
C GLY A 301 -17.30 -4.57 9.10
N GLN A 302 -17.80 -3.94 10.15
CA GLN A 302 -19.22 -3.92 10.46
C GLN A 302 -20.06 -3.21 9.40
N LEU A 303 -19.55 -2.08 8.89
CA LEU A 303 -20.20 -1.33 7.80
C LEU A 303 -20.20 -2.12 6.49
N SER A 304 -19.12 -2.83 6.16
CA SER A 304 -19.06 -3.73 5.02
C SER A 304 -20.20 -4.74 5.03
N ARG A 305 -20.43 -5.40 6.17
CA ARG A 305 -21.55 -6.33 6.35
C ARG A 305 -22.91 -5.63 6.23
N GLN A 306 -23.06 -4.46 6.86
CA GLN A 306 -24.31 -3.70 6.86
C GLN A 306 -24.72 -3.23 5.46
N TYR A 307 -23.76 -2.77 4.68
CA TYR A 307 -24.00 -2.22 3.32
C TYR A 307 -23.79 -3.27 2.22
N ASN A 308 -23.44 -4.50 2.58
CA ASN A 308 -23.15 -5.61 1.67
C ASN A 308 -22.13 -5.20 0.58
N LYS A 309 -21.06 -4.51 0.99
CA LYS A 309 -19.94 -4.13 0.13
C LYS A 309 -18.68 -4.84 0.63
N PRO A 310 -17.99 -5.65 -0.19
CA PRO A 310 -16.72 -6.24 0.19
C PRO A 310 -15.69 -5.16 0.51
N ILE A 311 -14.71 -5.53 1.31
CA ILE A 311 -13.57 -4.66 1.62
C ILE A 311 -12.44 -4.98 0.65
N ASP A 312 -11.79 -3.95 0.19
CA ASP A 312 -10.57 -3.94 -0.58
C ASP A 312 -9.48 -3.30 0.28
N ILE A 313 -8.57 -4.13 0.81
CA ILE A 313 -7.42 -3.66 1.57
C ILE A 313 -6.25 -3.60 0.60
N ASP A 314 -6.17 -2.52 -0.13
CA ASP A 314 -5.19 -2.27 -1.18
C ASP A 314 -3.82 -1.90 -0.63
N GLU A 315 -3.74 -1.33 0.60
CA GLU A 315 -2.49 -1.15 1.32
C GLU A 315 -2.60 -1.60 2.79
N VAL A 316 -1.68 -2.46 3.23
CA VAL A 316 -1.56 -2.85 4.64
C VAL A 316 -0.12 -3.12 5.04
N TRP A 317 0.31 -2.53 6.19
CA TRP A 317 1.61 -2.81 6.79
C TRP A 317 1.66 -2.42 8.28
N LEU A 318 2.39 -3.20 9.09
CA LEU A 318 2.61 -2.86 10.50
C LEU A 318 3.69 -1.78 10.62
N HIS A 319 3.31 -0.54 10.91
CA HIS A 319 4.28 0.50 11.25
C HIS A 319 4.90 0.27 12.62
N LYS A 320 6.22 0.34 12.72
CA LYS A 320 6.99 0.12 13.95
C LYS A 320 7.02 1.37 14.82
N SER A 321 5.82 1.86 15.17
CA SER A 321 5.61 3.08 15.93
C SER A 321 4.52 2.89 16.99
N ILE A 322 4.56 3.72 18.02
CA ILE A 322 3.52 3.84 19.04
C ILE A 322 3.02 5.29 19.11
N ALA A 323 1.80 5.47 19.62
CA ALA A 323 1.26 6.80 19.87
C ALA A 323 2.26 7.65 20.67
N ASN A 324 2.41 8.92 20.29
CA ASN A 324 3.31 9.91 20.91
C ASN A 324 4.78 9.90 20.46
N GLU A 325 5.18 9.16 19.45
CA GLU A 325 6.55 9.27 18.91
C GLU A 325 6.81 10.55 18.10
N GLY A 326 5.84 11.41 17.96
CA GLY A 326 5.93 12.64 17.18
C GLY A 326 5.48 12.44 15.73
N GLN A 327 5.41 13.53 14.99
CA GLN A 327 4.85 13.60 13.64
C GLN A 327 5.78 14.40 12.72
N GLY A 328 5.67 14.17 11.41
CA GLY A 328 6.35 14.89 10.35
C GLY A 328 7.41 14.07 9.62
N PHE A 329 7.78 14.51 8.43
CA PHE A 329 8.61 13.77 7.47
C PHE A 329 9.89 13.13 8.03
N ALA A 330 10.66 13.88 8.84
CA ALA A 330 11.89 13.33 9.42
C ALA A 330 11.61 12.19 10.42
N LYS A 331 10.50 12.28 11.16
CA LYS A 331 10.12 11.26 12.14
C LYS A 331 9.63 10.00 11.45
N ASP A 332 8.88 10.16 10.39
CA ASP A 332 8.37 9.01 9.63
C ASP A 332 9.47 8.27 8.88
N ALA A 333 10.44 8.97 8.30
CA ALA A 333 11.63 8.34 7.78
C ALA A 333 12.32 7.46 8.84
N GLN A 334 12.40 7.93 10.10
CA GLN A 334 12.94 7.14 11.21
C GLN A 334 12.07 5.92 11.55
N ILE A 335 10.75 6.05 11.52
CA ILE A 335 9.82 4.96 11.81
C ILE A 335 9.92 3.90 10.72
N ARG A 336 9.87 4.30 9.46
CA ARG A 336 9.98 3.36 8.33
C ARG A 336 11.33 2.69 8.24
N GLN A 337 12.42 3.39 8.61
CA GLN A 337 13.73 2.78 8.71
C GLN A 337 13.74 1.55 9.65
N ARG A 338 12.85 1.51 10.65
CA ARG A 338 12.76 0.37 11.57
C ARG A 338 12.29 -0.89 10.88
N ASN A 339 11.44 -0.79 9.86
CA ASN A 339 10.88 -1.92 9.15
C ASN A 339 11.97 -2.84 8.56
N VAL A 340 13.16 -2.32 8.24
CA VAL A 340 14.23 -3.09 7.61
C VAL A 340 14.83 -4.19 8.51
N TYR A 341 14.62 -4.15 9.84
CA TYR A 341 15.34 -5.03 10.77
C TYR A 341 14.62 -6.35 11.05
N ALA A 342 15.39 -7.44 11.00
CA ALA A 342 14.88 -8.81 11.11
C ALA A 342 14.20 -9.14 12.44
N PHE A 343 14.56 -8.47 13.54
CA PHE A 343 13.92 -8.71 14.84
C PHE A 343 12.43 -8.33 14.91
N TRP A 344 11.89 -7.63 13.91
CA TRP A 344 10.46 -7.34 13.80
C TRP A 344 9.64 -8.48 13.19
N ILE A 345 10.27 -9.44 12.52
CA ILE A 345 9.59 -10.52 11.80
C ILE A 345 8.47 -11.19 12.61
N PRO A 346 8.67 -11.55 13.91
CA PRO A 346 7.58 -12.20 14.66
C PRO A 346 6.33 -11.33 14.82
N LEU A 347 6.46 -10.00 14.94
CA LEU A 347 5.31 -9.10 14.97
C LEU A 347 4.68 -8.89 13.59
N ASP A 348 5.48 -8.91 12.53
CA ASP A 348 4.97 -8.84 11.16
C ASP A 348 4.15 -10.11 10.83
N GLU A 349 4.65 -11.29 11.21
CA GLU A 349 3.92 -12.56 11.08
C GLU A 349 2.61 -12.55 11.89
N GLN A 350 2.63 -12.10 13.16
CA GLN A 350 1.43 -11.95 13.97
C GLN A 350 0.43 -11.01 13.29
N PHE A 351 0.87 -9.84 12.84
CA PHE A 351 0.03 -8.86 12.18
C PHE A 351 -0.66 -9.43 10.93
N PHE A 352 0.07 -10.14 10.07
CA PHE A 352 -0.52 -10.75 8.87
C PHE A 352 -1.45 -11.91 9.19
N SER A 353 -1.19 -12.67 10.28
CA SER A 353 -2.17 -13.65 10.78
C SER A 353 -3.49 -12.97 11.13
N GLU A 354 -3.43 -11.91 11.93
CA GLU A 354 -4.62 -11.18 12.39
C GLU A 354 -5.34 -10.47 11.24
N MET A 355 -4.60 -9.94 10.26
CA MET A 355 -5.20 -9.37 9.05
C MET A 355 -5.89 -10.43 8.19
N SER A 356 -5.34 -11.65 8.12
CA SER A 356 -6.00 -12.79 7.48
C SER A 356 -7.30 -13.18 8.23
N ASP A 357 -7.26 -13.25 9.57
CA ASP A 357 -8.43 -13.54 10.39
C ASP A 357 -9.50 -12.44 10.27
N PHE A 358 -9.09 -11.17 10.23
CA PHE A 358 -9.97 -10.06 9.92
C PHE A 358 -10.61 -10.22 8.54
N ALA A 359 -9.80 -10.59 7.54
CA ALA A 359 -10.28 -10.75 6.17
C ALA A 359 -11.40 -11.79 6.09
N HIS A 360 -11.22 -12.95 6.72
CA HIS A 360 -12.24 -14.01 6.77
C HIS A 360 -13.44 -13.63 7.64
N THR A 361 -13.23 -12.81 8.68
CA THR A 361 -14.33 -12.35 9.54
C THR A 361 -15.22 -11.36 8.81
N TYR A 362 -14.69 -10.39 8.05
CA TYR A 362 -15.43 -9.21 7.58
C TYR A 362 -15.60 -9.09 6.06
N ASN A 363 -15.52 -10.18 5.32
CA ASN A 363 -15.74 -10.18 3.85
C ASN A 363 -14.74 -9.29 3.09
N VAL A 364 -13.46 -9.42 3.41
CA VAL A 364 -12.40 -8.80 2.63
C VAL A 364 -12.23 -9.59 1.33
N ALA A 365 -12.36 -8.93 0.19
CA ALA A 365 -12.19 -9.56 -1.12
C ALA A 365 -10.72 -9.54 -1.59
N TYR A 366 -9.94 -8.56 -1.12
CA TYR A 366 -8.57 -8.31 -1.55
C TYR A 366 -7.73 -7.83 -0.37
N LEU A 367 -6.51 -8.36 -0.21
CA LEU A 367 -5.59 -8.05 0.89
C LEU A 367 -4.17 -7.91 0.33
N SER A 368 -3.64 -6.69 0.33
CA SER A 368 -2.37 -6.33 -0.31
C SER A 368 -1.38 -5.72 0.68
N PRO A 369 -0.38 -6.48 1.13
CA PRO A 369 0.77 -5.92 1.83
C PRO A 369 1.54 -4.91 0.99
N PHE A 370 1.79 -3.72 1.59
CA PHE A 370 2.45 -2.61 0.93
C PHE A 370 3.96 -2.85 0.73
N GLU A 371 4.68 -3.25 1.78
CA GLU A 371 6.14 -3.39 1.78
C GLU A 371 6.59 -4.80 1.35
N GLY A 372 6.11 -5.28 0.20
CA GLY A 372 6.37 -6.64 -0.29
C GLY A 372 7.85 -7.00 -0.52
N SER A 373 8.77 -6.02 -0.51
CA SER A 373 10.22 -6.27 -0.52
C SER A 373 10.69 -7.10 0.69
N TYR A 374 10.01 -6.97 1.84
CA TYR A 374 10.34 -7.74 3.04
C TYR A 374 9.94 -9.21 2.97
N PHE A 375 9.17 -9.62 1.98
CA PHE A 375 9.01 -11.05 1.68
C PHE A 375 10.32 -11.71 1.21
N PHE A 376 11.32 -10.90 0.85
CA PHE A 376 12.58 -11.39 0.31
C PHE A 376 13.79 -11.07 1.20
N ALA A 377 13.82 -9.94 1.90
CA ALA A 377 14.98 -9.60 2.73
C ALA A 377 14.65 -8.70 3.91
N TYR A 378 15.37 -8.92 5.00
CA TYR A 378 15.54 -8.02 6.14
C TYR A 378 17.01 -7.81 6.41
N LEU A 379 17.35 -6.76 7.14
CA LEU A 379 18.71 -6.48 7.60
C LEU A 379 18.90 -6.94 9.04
N THR A 380 20.07 -7.47 9.33
CA THR A 380 20.51 -7.70 10.70
C THR A 380 20.71 -6.37 11.42
N TYR A 381 20.17 -6.23 12.63
CA TYR A 381 20.41 -5.04 13.48
C TYR A 381 21.76 -5.15 14.17
N ASN A 382 22.68 -4.27 13.84
CA ASN A 382 24.01 -4.15 14.47
C ASN A 382 24.48 -2.70 14.45
N ALA A 383 25.64 -2.41 15.03
CA ALA A 383 26.17 -1.03 15.10
C ALA A 383 26.33 -0.38 13.71
N GLY A 384 26.65 -1.16 12.68
CA GLY A 384 26.77 -0.66 11.30
C GLY A 384 25.41 -0.28 10.72
N THR A 385 24.44 -1.19 10.73
CA THR A 385 23.10 -0.95 10.16
C THR A 385 22.29 0.05 10.96
N ALA A 386 22.46 0.11 12.28
CA ALA A 386 21.81 1.10 13.15
C ALA A 386 22.30 2.54 12.91
N SER A 387 23.50 2.71 12.35
CA SER A 387 24.07 4.03 12.05
C SER A 387 23.71 4.58 10.67
N LEU A 388 23.05 3.79 9.84
CA LEU A 388 22.63 4.19 8.50
C LEU A 388 21.56 5.28 8.54
N SER A 389 21.63 6.21 7.58
CA SER A 389 20.49 7.07 7.31
C SER A 389 19.32 6.24 6.74
N TYR A 390 18.11 6.79 6.81
CA TYR A 390 16.93 6.16 6.20
C TYR A 390 17.20 5.70 4.76
N THR A 391 17.69 6.60 3.91
CA THR A 391 17.98 6.30 2.50
C THR A 391 18.97 5.14 2.35
N GLN A 392 20.03 5.11 3.15
CA GLN A 392 21.04 4.04 3.09
C GLN A 392 20.47 2.70 3.57
N ALA A 393 19.68 2.70 4.65
CA ALA A 393 19.05 1.49 5.17
C ALA A 393 18.07 0.89 4.16
N MET A 394 17.22 1.71 3.56
CA MET A 394 16.27 1.28 2.53
C MET A 394 16.98 0.79 1.26
N GLN A 395 18.03 1.49 0.79
CA GLN A 395 18.82 1.03 -0.36
C GLN A 395 19.44 -0.34 -0.08
N MET A 396 20.01 -0.55 1.10
CA MET A 396 20.61 -1.83 1.47
C MET A 396 19.58 -2.96 1.54
N ALA A 397 18.41 -2.71 2.15
CA ALA A 397 17.33 -3.69 2.24
C ALA A 397 16.79 -4.06 0.86
N ASN A 398 16.57 -3.09 -0.02
CA ASN A 398 16.06 -3.34 -1.36
C ASN A 398 17.07 -3.98 -2.29
N GLN A 399 18.34 -3.64 -2.15
CA GLN A 399 19.39 -4.37 -2.86
C GLN A 399 19.41 -5.84 -2.42
N ALA A 400 19.36 -6.12 -1.12
CA ALA A 400 19.28 -7.48 -0.61
C ALA A 400 18.03 -8.22 -1.11
N ALA A 401 16.87 -7.55 -1.12
CA ALA A 401 15.64 -8.13 -1.68
C ALA A 401 15.78 -8.44 -3.18
N SER A 402 16.36 -7.54 -3.97
CA SER A 402 16.58 -7.75 -5.41
C SER A 402 17.55 -8.92 -5.68
N GLU A 403 18.61 -9.02 -4.90
CA GLU A 403 19.56 -10.14 -4.98
C GLU A 403 18.88 -11.46 -4.59
N ASN A 404 18.05 -11.46 -3.54
CA ASN A 404 17.30 -12.64 -3.10
C ASN A 404 16.24 -13.06 -4.11
N ILE A 405 15.50 -12.12 -4.70
CA ILE A 405 14.55 -12.36 -5.80
C ILE A 405 15.26 -13.07 -6.96
N ALA A 406 16.43 -12.58 -7.38
CA ALA A 406 17.19 -13.17 -8.48
C ALA A 406 17.71 -14.58 -8.15
N ASN A 407 17.97 -14.87 -6.88
CA ASN A 407 18.47 -16.15 -6.40
C ASN A 407 17.37 -17.10 -5.87
N ASN A 408 16.09 -16.73 -5.98
CA ASN A 408 14.95 -17.45 -5.43
C ASN A 408 15.06 -17.70 -3.92
N ILE A 409 15.46 -16.69 -3.18
CA ILE A 409 15.54 -16.71 -1.72
C ILE A 409 14.38 -15.87 -1.17
N VAL A 410 13.68 -16.39 -0.17
CA VAL A 410 12.60 -15.70 0.57
C VAL A 410 13.02 -15.44 2.00
N SER A 411 12.41 -14.46 2.64
CA SER A 411 12.52 -14.22 4.07
C SER A 411 11.56 -15.14 4.87
N PRO A 412 11.69 -15.25 6.20
CA PRO A 412 10.70 -15.94 7.01
C PRO A 412 9.28 -15.37 6.82
N LEU A 413 9.14 -14.04 6.73
CA LEU A 413 7.85 -13.42 6.47
C LEU A 413 7.27 -13.83 5.11
N GLY A 414 8.10 -13.92 4.06
CA GLY A 414 7.65 -14.40 2.75
C GLY A 414 7.11 -15.83 2.83
N CYS A 415 7.83 -16.74 3.54
CA CYS A 415 7.34 -18.10 3.78
C CYS A 415 6.05 -18.10 4.61
N TYR A 416 5.95 -17.26 5.61
CA TYR A 416 4.74 -17.17 6.43
C TYR A 416 3.54 -16.73 5.60
N TYR A 417 3.74 -15.74 4.71
CA TYR A 417 2.67 -15.26 3.82
C TYR A 417 2.23 -16.32 2.81
N ASP A 418 3.15 -17.08 2.22
CA ASP A 418 2.86 -18.25 1.39
C ASP A 418 1.99 -19.27 2.14
N HIS A 419 2.34 -19.60 3.39
CA HIS A 419 1.53 -20.49 4.22
C HIS A 419 0.14 -19.94 4.55
N LEU A 420 -0.04 -18.61 4.70
CA LEU A 420 -1.36 -18.01 4.88
C LEU A 420 -2.24 -18.21 3.64
N ILE A 421 -1.66 -18.06 2.44
CA ILE A 421 -2.35 -18.28 1.17
C ILE A 421 -2.76 -19.75 1.03
N ASP A 422 -1.85 -20.68 1.33
CA ASP A 422 -2.10 -22.12 1.23
C ASP A 422 -3.21 -22.61 2.17
N ARG A 423 -3.29 -22.07 3.40
CA ARG A 423 -4.38 -22.41 4.35
C ARG A 423 -5.76 -22.08 3.82
N GLN A 424 -5.90 -21.07 2.97
CA GLN A 424 -7.18 -20.73 2.35
C GLN A 424 -7.60 -21.74 1.28
N ALA A 425 -6.63 -22.40 0.62
CA ALA A 425 -6.88 -23.34 -0.47
C ALA A 425 -7.38 -24.70 0.03
N THR A 426 -7.30 -24.97 1.33
CA THR A 426 -7.76 -26.23 1.98
C THR A 426 -9.09 -26.07 2.70
#